data_6c70467515deef9eb124c6679694dad5
#
_entry.id   6c70467515deef9eb124c6679694dad5
#
_cell.length_a   1.000
_cell.length_b   1.000
_cell.length_c   1.000
_cell.angle_alpha   90.00
_cell.angle_beta   90.00
_cell.angle_gamma   90.00
#
_symmetry.space_group_name_H-M   'P 1'
#
loop_
_entity.id
_entity.type
_entity.pdbx_description
1 polymer ?
#
loop_
_entity_poly.entity_id
_entity_poly.type
_entity_poly.pdbx_seq_one_letter_code
_entity_poly.pdbx_strand_id
1 'polypeptide(L)'
;MTGAIIVLVLRIAMAAVLYVFVGWAFYALWRDLNQQSQTLASYKIPPLMLKIQGEDEIQPHYFSIPELIIGRDPQCDFHIQDDTVSARHSRLSYHHHQWWIEDMHSTNGTYLNQERLTTPTVMITGDELRCGHVMLTVVVGEDDQD
;
A
#
# COMPACT_ATOMS: atom_id res chain seq x y z
N MET A 1 -21.53 -55.19 29.44
CA MET A 1 -20.17 -54.77 29.02
C MET A 1 -20.11 -54.22 27.59
N THR A 2 -20.89 -54.72 26.64
CA THR A 2 -20.93 -54.28 25.24
C THR A 2 -21.42 -52.84 25.04
N GLY A 3 -22.40 -52.38 25.83
CA GLY A 3 -22.95 -51.02 25.73
C GLY A 3 -21.95 -49.92 26.08
N ALA A 4 -21.13 -50.11 27.09
CA ALA A 4 -20.11 -49.16 27.49
C ALA A 4 -19.01 -48.97 26.42
N ILE A 5 -18.63 -50.09 25.77
CA ILE A 5 -17.62 -50.08 24.68
C ILE A 5 -18.17 -49.30 23.45
N ILE A 6 -19.45 -49.53 23.11
CA ILE A 6 -20.10 -48.81 21.98
C ILE A 6 -20.15 -47.33 22.25
N VAL A 7 -20.54 -46.88 23.44
CA VAL A 7 -20.55 -45.48 23.82
C VAL A 7 -19.15 -44.84 23.78
N LEU A 8 -18.13 -45.57 24.23
CA LEU A 8 -16.74 -45.11 24.18
C LEU A 8 -16.26 -44.93 22.74
N VAL A 9 -16.53 -45.90 21.88
CA VAL A 9 -16.16 -45.86 20.45
C VAL A 9 -16.87 -44.69 19.77
N LEU A 10 -18.16 -44.46 20.06
CA LEU A 10 -18.90 -43.34 19.49
C LEU A 10 -18.34 -41.98 19.92
N ARG A 11 -17.96 -41.82 21.17
CA ARG A 11 -17.31 -40.61 21.69
C ARG A 11 -15.98 -40.33 21.00
N ILE A 12 -15.14 -41.37 20.84
CA ILE A 12 -13.86 -41.22 20.14
C ILE A 12 -14.07 -40.88 18.67
N ALA A 13 -15.04 -41.48 17.99
CA ALA A 13 -15.37 -41.17 16.62
C ALA A 13 -15.85 -39.70 16.45
N MET A 14 -16.73 -39.25 17.35
CA MET A 14 -17.18 -37.85 17.34
C MET A 14 -16.04 -36.86 17.59
N ALA A 15 -15.16 -37.18 18.55
CA ALA A 15 -13.97 -36.35 18.82
C ALA A 15 -13.04 -36.30 17.59
N ALA A 16 -12.79 -37.43 16.95
CA ALA A 16 -11.95 -37.50 15.75
C ALA A 16 -12.53 -36.65 14.61
N VAL A 17 -13.83 -36.72 14.36
CA VAL A 17 -14.51 -35.90 13.34
C VAL A 17 -14.38 -34.41 13.68
N LEU A 18 -14.56 -34.04 14.95
CA LEU A 18 -14.41 -32.65 15.40
C LEU A 18 -12.99 -32.13 15.14
N TYR A 19 -11.95 -32.91 15.52
CA TYR A 19 -10.57 -32.49 15.30
C TYR A 19 -10.20 -32.38 13.82
N VAL A 20 -10.70 -33.31 12.99
CA VAL A 20 -10.51 -33.23 11.53
C VAL A 20 -11.16 -31.97 10.96
N PHE A 21 -12.38 -31.66 11.41
CA PHE A 21 -13.09 -30.45 10.97
C PHE A 21 -12.36 -29.16 11.40
N VAL A 22 -11.93 -29.08 12.65
CA VAL A 22 -11.16 -27.93 13.17
C VAL A 22 -9.83 -27.78 12.41
N GLY A 23 -9.12 -28.86 12.18
CA GLY A 23 -7.87 -28.85 11.40
C GLY A 23 -8.11 -28.37 9.96
N TRP A 24 -9.18 -28.83 9.31
CA TRP A 24 -9.55 -28.39 7.97
C TRP A 24 -9.96 -26.91 7.94
N ALA A 25 -10.72 -26.43 8.93
CA ALA A 25 -11.11 -25.02 9.05
C ALA A 25 -9.87 -24.11 9.24
N PHE A 26 -8.92 -24.53 10.09
CA PHE A 26 -7.66 -23.82 10.29
C PHE A 26 -6.81 -23.77 9.01
N TYR A 27 -6.73 -24.90 8.29
CA TYR A 27 -6.04 -24.99 7.01
C TYR A 27 -6.69 -24.07 5.94
N ALA A 28 -8.02 -24.07 5.87
CA ALA A 28 -8.75 -23.21 4.95
C ALA A 28 -8.51 -21.72 5.24
N LEU A 29 -8.57 -21.33 6.52
CA LEU A 29 -8.30 -19.97 6.96
C LEU A 29 -6.86 -19.54 6.65
N TRP A 30 -5.89 -20.40 6.94
CA TRP A 30 -4.47 -20.13 6.65
C TRP A 30 -4.20 -20.01 5.14
N ARG A 31 -4.86 -20.84 4.35
CA ARG A 31 -4.79 -20.76 2.89
C ARG A 31 -5.33 -19.44 2.36
N ASP A 32 -6.46 -18.97 2.89
CA ASP A 32 -7.06 -17.68 2.49
C ASP A 32 -6.16 -16.50 2.87
N LEU A 33 -5.60 -16.49 4.07
CA LEU A 33 -4.65 -15.45 4.50
C LEU A 33 -3.37 -15.43 3.65
N ASN A 34 -2.87 -16.61 3.26
CA ASN A 34 -1.68 -16.71 2.41
C ASN A 34 -1.96 -16.30 0.95
N GLN A 35 -3.17 -16.50 0.44
CA GLN A 35 -3.54 -16.04 -0.89
C GLN A 35 -3.66 -14.51 -0.98
N GLN A 36 -4.14 -13.85 0.08
CA GLN A 36 -4.18 -12.38 0.12
C GLN A 36 -2.78 -11.75 0.09
N SER A 37 -1.79 -12.36 0.73
CA SER A 37 -0.41 -11.86 0.68
C SER A 37 0.31 -12.14 -0.65
N GLN A 38 -0.06 -13.17 -1.38
CA GLN A 38 0.53 -13.50 -2.70
C GLN A 38 -0.05 -12.66 -3.84
N THR A 39 -1.31 -12.25 -3.77
CA THR A 39 -1.89 -11.32 -4.75
C THR A 39 -1.25 -9.92 -4.68
N LEU A 40 -0.76 -9.51 -3.51
CA LEU A 40 0.00 -8.27 -3.36
C LEU A 40 1.44 -8.37 -3.92
N ALA A 41 2.05 -9.55 -3.92
CA ALA A 41 3.42 -9.78 -4.40
C ALA A 41 3.51 -9.97 -5.92
N SER A 42 2.43 -10.34 -6.60
CA SER A 42 2.39 -10.55 -8.07
C SER A 42 1.86 -9.34 -8.84
N TYR A 43 1.49 -8.29 -8.15
CA TYR A 43 0.99 -7.07 -8.77
C TYR A 43 2.18 -6.23 -9.24
N LYS A 44 2.41 -6.17 -10.55
CA LYS A 44 3.41 -5.29 -11.16
C LYS A 44 2.95 -3.85 -10.95
N ILE A 45 3.57 -3.17 -9.98
CA ILE A 45 3.28 -1.77 -9.67
C ILE A 45 3.92 -0.93 -10.77
N PRO A 46 3.14 -0.13 -11.51
CA PRO A 46 3.71 0.77 -12.50
C PRO A 46 4.66 1.75 -11.80
N PRO A 47 5.87 1.94 -12.34
CA PRO A 47 6.84 2.83 -11.71
C PRO A 47 6.29 4.25 -11.64
N LEU A 48 6.39 4.86 -10.48
CA LEU A 48 6.08 6.27 -10.26
C LEU A 48 7.36 7.08 -10.36
N MET A 49 7.38 8.08 -11.23
CA MET A 49 8.46 9.03 -11.33
C MET A 49 8.01 10.38 -10.77
N LEU A 50 8.79 10.91 -9.85
CA LEU A 50 8.61 12.25 -9.28
C LEU A 50 9.76 13.14 -9.71
N LYS A 51 9.44 14.32 -10.23
CA LYS A 51 10.40 15.31 -10.72
C LYS A 51 10.18 16.64 -9.99
N ILE A 52 11.20 17.13 -9.27
CA ILE A 52 11.16 18.45 -8.62
C ILE A 52 11.26 19.53 -9.72
N GLN A 53 10.39 20.55 -9.68
CA GLN A 53 10.43 21.67 -10.60
C GLN A 53 11.45 22.71 -10.09
N GLY A 54 12.33 23.20 -10.98
CA GLY A 54 13.25 24.32 -10.69
C GLY A 54 14.70 23.93 -10.38
N GLU A 55 15.05 22.66 -10.36
CA GLU A 55 16.45 22.22 -10.34
C GLU A 55 16.92 21.91 -11.75
N ASP A 56 17.98 22.62 -12.23
CA ASP A 56 18.51 22.50 -13.59
C ASP A 56 19.19 21.14 -13.88
N GLU A 57 19.44 20.33 -12.86
CA GLU A 57 20.05 19.00 -12.95
C GLU A 57 19.15 17.94 -12.31
N ILE A 58 17.98 17.72 -12.95
CA ILE A 58 16.93 16.88 -12.38
C ILE A 58 17.23 15.43 -12.69
N GLN A 59 17.65 14.68 -11.67
CA GLN A 59 17.54 13.24 -11.71
C GLN A 59 16.11 12.85 -11.32
N PRO A 60 15.33 12.25 -12.24
CA PRO A 60 14.01 11.75 -11.90
C PRO A 60 14.14 10.63 -10.85
N HIS A 61 13.33 10.70 -9.82
CA HIS A 61 13.26 9.66 -8.79
C HIS A 61 12.20 8.65 -9.18
N TYR A 62 12.60 7.37 -9.35
CA TYR A 62 11.72 6.27 -9.72
C TYR A 62 11.38 5.41 -8.51
N PHE A 63 10.11 5.15 -8.31
CA PHE A 63 9.61 4.31 -7.24
C PHE A 63 8.76 3.18 -7.80
N SER A 64 9.04 1.93 -7.38
CA SER A 64 8.28 0.73 -7.74
C SER A 64 7.80 0.00 -6.48
N ILE A 65 7.49 0.77 -5.43
CA ILE A 65 6.98 0.29 -4.14
C ILE A 65 5.51 0.68 -4.00
N PRO A 66 4.67 -0.15 -3.34
CA PRO A 66 3.22 0.08 -3.26
C PRO A 66 2.82 1.29 -2.43
N GLU A 67 3.70 1.73 -1.55
CA GLU A 67 3.48 2.89 -0.68
C GLU A 67 4.80 3.63 -0.51
N LEU A 68 4.76 4.95 -0.59
CA LEU A 68 5.90 5.81 -0.32
C LEU A 68 5.48 7.07 0.44
N ILE A 69 6.36 7.53 1.30
CA ILE A 69 6.16 8.73 2.12
C ILE A 69 7.09 9.83 1.61
N ILE A 70 6.50 11.00 1.36
CA ILE A 70 7.20 12.23 1.05
C ILE A 70 7.32 13.07 2.33
N GLY A 71 8.52 13.58 2.62
CA GLY A 71 8.70 14.46 3.76
C GLY A 71 10.12 14.96 3.93
N ARG A 72 10.30 15.83 4.95
CA ARG A 72 11.61 16.39 5.31
C ARG A 72 12.45 15.45 6.17
N ASP A 73 11.87 14.39 6.74
CA ASP A 73 12.63 13.41 7.49
C ASP A 73 13.51 12.59 6.53
N PRO A 74 14.83 12.45 6.80
CA PRO A 74 15.72 11.59 6.01
C PRO A 74 15.28 10.12 5.94
N GLN A 75 14.37 9.69 6.81
CA GLN A 75 13.80 8.33 6.79
C GLN A 75 12.61 8.19 5.83
N CYS A 76 12.14 9.27 5.21
CA CYS A 76 11.11 9.20 4.18
C CYS A 76 11.67 8.58 2.90
N ASP A 77 10.81 7.85 2.17
CA ASP A 77 11.16 7.24 0.88
C ASP A 77 11.55 8.29 -0.17
N PHE A 78 10.87 9.43 -0.13
CA PHE A 78 11.23 10.62 -0.90
C PHE A 78 11.51 11.78 0.04
N HIS A 79 12.81 12.00 0.32
CA HIS A 79 13.30 13.06 1.18
C HIS A 79 13.38 14.39 0.43
N ILE A 80 12.70 15.41 0.95
CA ILE A 80 12.74 16.79 0.43
C ILE A 80 13.30 17.70 1.52
N GLN A 81 14.48 18.26 1.28
CA GLN A 81 15.16 19.15 2.23
C GLN A 81 14.62 20.59 2.08
N ASP A 82 13.41 20.83 2.56
CA ASP A 82 12.76 22.14 2.55
C ASP A 82 11.99 22.36 3.86
N ASP A 83 12.15 23.56 4.46
CA ASP A 83 11.56 23.89 5.76
C ASP A 83 10.04 24.02 5.72
N THR A 84 9.45 24.20 4.55
CA THR A 84 8.01 24.27 4.35
C THR A 84 7.37 22.89 4.23
N VAL A 85 8.19 21.84 4.06
CA VAL A 85 7.75 20.45 4.01
C VAL A 85 7.78 19.85 5.43
N SER A 86 6.70 19.23 5.86
CA SER A 86 6.61 18.54 7.16
C SER A 86 7.50 17.30 7.19
N ALA A 87 7.90 16.83 8.39
CA ALA A 87 8.72 15.64 8.55
C ALA A 87 8.16 14.44 7.79
N ARG A 88 6.86 14.21 7.91
CA ARG A 88 6.06 13.31 7.05
C ARG A 88 4.93 14.14 6.48
N HIS A 89 4.99 14.47 5.20
CA HIS A 89 4.10 15.47 4.60
C HIS A 89 2.91 14.85 3.89
N SER A 90 3.18 13.93 2.99
CA SER A 90 2.15 13.24 2.21
C SER A 90 2.53 11.77 1.98
N ARG A 91 1.52 10.96 1.73
CA ARG A 91 1.65 9.54 1.45
C ARG A 91 1.09 9.25 0.06
N LEU A 92 1.87 8.55 -0.75
CA LEU A 92 1.42 8.02 -2.02
C LEU A 92 1.24 6.51 -1.86
N SER A 93 0.15 5.98 -2.41
CA SER A 93 -0.16 4.56 -2.34
C SER A 93 -0.76 4.07 -3.66
N TYR A 94 -0.35 2.86 -4.07
CA TYR A 94 -0.88 2.22 -5.26
C TYR A 94 -1.90 1.15 -4.89
N HIS A 95 -3.16 1.40 -5.21
CA HIS A 95 -4.25 0.43 -5.02
C HIS A 95 -5.37 0.65 -6.04
N HIS A 96 -6.16 -0.37 -6.29
CA HIS A 96 -7.22 -0.37 -7.32
C HIS A 96 -6.72 0.06 -8.71
N HIS A 97 -5.49 -0.33 -9.09
CA HIS A 97 -4.85 0.01 -10.37
C HIS A 97 -4.56 1.51 -10.57
N GLN A 98 -4.49 2.28 -9.48
CA GLN A 98 -4.28 3.73 -9.52
C GLN A 98 -3.34 4.17 -8.41
N TRP A 99 -2.58 5.23 -8.67
CA TRP A 99 -1.83 5.94 -7.67
C TRP A 99 -2.72 6.95 -6.95
N TRP A 100 -2.65 6.92 -5.64
CA TRP A 100 -3.39 7.82 -4.75
C TRP A 100 -2.43 8.66 -3.94
N ILE A 101 -2.82 9.90 -3.65
CA ILE A 101 -2.11 10.82 -2.76
C ILE A 101 -3.01 11.23 -1.61
N GLU A 102 -2.44 11.30 -0.42
CA GLU A 102 -3.13 11.83 0.76
C GLU A 102 -2.19 12.73 1.57
N ASP A 103 -2.74 13.80 2.14
CA ASP A 103 -2.02 14.68 3.06
C ASP A 103 -1.94 14.05 4.46
N MET A 104 -0.75 14.00 5.05
CA MET A 104 -0.52 13.44 6.38
C MET A 104 -0.65 14.49 7.51
N HIS A 105 -1.63 15.35 7.44
CA HIS A 105 -1.81 16.50 8.36
C HIS A 105 -0.61 17.44 8.33
N SER A 106 -0.12 17.73 7.14
CA SER A 106 1.01 18.61 6.95
C SER A 106 0.71 20.06 7.38
N THR A 107 1.73 20.78 7.79
CA THR A 107 1.58 22.17 8.26
C THR A 107 1.10 23.11 7.16
N ASN A 108 1.68 22.98 5.97
CA ASN A 108 1.40 23.89 4.83
C ASN A 108 0.42 23.29 3.81
N GLY A 109 0.01 22.05 4.00
CA GLY A 109 -0.91 21.34 3.11
C GLY A 109 -0.24 20.76 1.87
N THR A 110 -0.86 19.71 1.35
CA THR A 110 -0.55 19.09 0.07
C THR A 110 -1.57 19.58 -0.97
N TYR A 111 -1.14 19.86 -2.17
CA TYR A 111 -2.00 20.35 -3.27
C TYR A 111 -1.74 19.52 -4.52
N LEU A 112 -2.81 19.17 -5.22
CA LEU A 112 -2.77 18.52 -6.52
C LEU A 112 -3.42 19.45 -7.55
N ASN A 113 -2.70 19.81 -8.59
CA ASN A 113 -3.16 20.78 -9.62
C ASN A 113 -3.73 22.08 -9.01
N GLN A 114 -3.05 22.62 -7.98
CA GLN A 114 -3.41 23.84 -7.23
C GLN A 114 -4.61 23.66 -6.26
N GLU A 115 -5.28 22.51 -6.26
CA GLU A 115 -6.37 22.22 -5.33
C GLU A 115 -5.82 21.56 -4.05
N ARG A 116 -6.22 22.07 -2.89
CA ARG A 116 -5.77 21.51 -1.59
C ARG A 116 -6.42 20.15 -1.33
N LEU A 117 -5.60 19.16 -1.00
CA LEU A 117 -6.09 17.85 -0.64
C LEU A 117 -6.73 17.86 0.75
N THR A 118 -7.98 17.40 0.82
CA THR A 118 -8.71 17.16 2.07
C THR A 118 -9.07 15.69 2.24
N THR A 119 -9.01 14.93 1.16
CA THR A 119 -9.27 13.49 1.09
C THR A 119 -8.26 12.85 0.15
N PRO A 120 -8.02 11.52 0.27
CA PRO A 120 -7.21 10.81 -0.69
C PRO A 120 -7.73 11.01 -2.12
N THR A 121 -6.84 11.34 -3.05
CA THR A 121 -7.18 11.70 -4.44
C THR A 121 -6.31 10.90 -5.40
N VAL A 122 -6.88 10.49 -6.54
CA VAL A 122 -6.15 9.77 -7.60
C VAL A 122 -5.22 10.73 -8.33
N MET A 123 -4.01 10.28 -8.63
CA MET A 123 -3.03 10.99 -9.46
C MET A 123 -2.90 10.32 -10.82
N ILE A 124 -2.65 11.14 -11.83
CA ILE A 124 -2.34 10.70 -13.18
C ILE A 124 -1.03 11.34 -13.68
N THR A 125 -0.52 10.82 -14.79
CA THR A 125 0.66 11.40 -15.45
C THR A 125 0.38 12.84 -15.88
N GLY A 126 1.29 13.75 -15.53
CA GLY A 126 1.21 15.17 -15.83
C GLY A 126 0.64 16.02 -14.69
N ASP A 127 0.14 15.39 -13.62
CA ASP A 127 -0.31 16.13 -12.45
C ASP A 127 0.84 16.90 -11.78
N GLU A 128 0.51 18.09 -11.28
CA GLU A 128 1.39 18.91 -10.47
C GLU A 128 1.07 18.71 -8.98
N LEU A 129 2.02 18.13 -8.27
CA LEU A 129 1.93 17.91 -6.82
C LEU A 129 2.76 18.96 -6.10
N ARG A 130 2.15 19.69 -5.15
CA ARG A 130 2.85 20.66 -4.32
C ARG A 130 2.81 20.26 -2.85
N CYS A 131 4.00 20.11 -2.27
CA CYS A 131 4.22 19.84 -0.85
C CYS A 131 4.89 21.09 -0.22
N GLY A 132 4.15 21.84 0.58
CA GLY A 132 4.62 23.15 1.04
C GLY A 132 4.88 24.11 -0.14
N HIS A 133 6.13 24.52 -0.35
CA HIS A 133 6.53 25.34 -1.49
C HIS A 133 7.16 24.51 -2.63
N VAL A 134 7.45 23.26 -2.43
CA VAL A 134 8.10 22.40 -3.42
C VAL A 134 7.08 21.87 -4.42
N MET A 135 7.31 22.11 -5.69
CA MET A 135 6.50 21.63 -6.80
C MET A 135 7.11 20.38 -7.42
N LEU A 136 6.30 19.36 -7.62
CA LEU A 136 6.67 18.09 -8.21
C LEU A 136 5.81 17.81 -9.44
N THR A 137 6.38 17.29 -10.50
CA THR A 137 5.63 16.72 -11.61
C THR A 137 5.55 15.21 -11.46
N VAL A 138 4.36 14.66 -11.59
CA VAL A 138 4.06 13.23 -11.48
C VAL A 138 4.08 12.61 -12.87
N VAL A 139 4.80 11.50 -13.03
CA VAL A 139 4.72 10.65 -14.22
C VAL A 139 4.52 9.21 -13.75
N VAL A 140 3.39 8.64 -14.10
CA VAL A 140 3.07 7.23 -13.86
C VAL A 140 3.54 6.44 -15.08
N GLY A 141 4.42 5.46 -14.87
CA GLY A 141 4.86 4.56 -15.93
C GLY A 141 3.69 3.75 -16.47
N GLU A 142 3.71 3.46 -17.76
CA GLU A 142 2.74 2.53 -18.35
C GLU A 142 3.00 1.13 -17.81
N ASP A 143 1.93 0.45 -17.41
CA ASP A 143 1.97 -0.97 -17.15
C ASP A 143 2.11 -1.64 -18.52
N ASP A 144 3.32 -2.13 -18.87
CA ASP A 144 3.54 -2.94 -20.06
C ASP A 144 2.66 -4.20 -19.98
N GLN A 145 1.39 -4.04 -20.30
CA GLN A 145 0.48 -5.14 -20.58
C GLN A 145 0.67 -5.51 -22.06
N ASP A 146 1.67 -6.35 -22.29
CA ASP A 146 1.79 -7.14 -23.53
C ASP A 146 1.89 -8.63 -23.18
#